data_c9d63432fc8bf71ef970112b0e898f8f
#
_entry.id   c9d63432fc8bf71ef970112b0e898f8f
#
_cell.length_a   1.000
_cell.length_b   1.000
_cell.length_c   1.000
_cell.angle_alpha   90.00
_cell.angle_beta   90.00
_cell.angle_gamma   90.00
#
_symmetry.space_group_name_H-M   'P 1'
#
loop_
_entity.id
_entity.type
_entity.pdbx_description
1 polymer ?
#
loop_
_entity_poly.entity_id
_entity_poly.type
_entity_poly.pdbx_seq_one_letter_code
_entity_poly.pdbx_strand_id
1 'polypeptide(L)'
;GRDSSSVYIVDSPEWISALNDLWKEENVAKLRILTAWKVLTECSPYITQEPFNFIRSSMQQATLSGAENGWSVVSRNQVLSPLIAKLYAEKVLGSEVKEKLTEVTNGLIEVYRQIYTETEWISEETLANALEKLDNMTLNILGPKNGYIDFSGLQLKSSDEGGTLLGNYLAVKKYRNDLENAMIG
;
A
#
# COMPACT_ATOMS: atom_id res chain seq x y z
N GLY A 1 2.21 -12.58 20.32
CA GLY A 1 3.54 -12.95 19.85
C GLY A 1 3.39 -13.96 18.72
N ARG A 2 4.26 -13.89 17.72
CA ARG A 2 4.29 -14.83 16.62
C ARG A 2 4.77 -16.19 17.13
N ASP A 3 4.18 -17.26 16.63
CA ASP A 3 4.53 -18.62 17.02
C ASP A 3 5.98 -18.94 16.60
N SER A 4 6.72 -19.64 17.49
CA SER A 4 8.09 -20.11 17.23
C SER A 4 8.17 -21.15 16.10
N SER A 5 7.04 -21.70 15.66
CA SER A 5 6.94 -22.65 14.55
C SER A 5 6.88 -21.97 13.17
N SER A 6 6.68 -20.65 13.11
CA SER A 6 6.61 -19.89 11.86
C SER A 6 7.96 -19.83 11.17
N VAL A 7 7.98 -20.09 9.87
CA VAL A 7 9.18 -19.91 9.02
C VAL A 7 9.23 -18.48 8.53
N TYR A 8 10.37 -17.84 8.73
CA TYR A 8 10.62 -16.47 8.26
C TYR A 8 11.66 -16.48 7.14
N ILE A 9 11.34 -15.81 6.04
CA ILE A 9 12.29 -15.52 5.00
C ILE A 9 12.95 -14.18 5.34
N VAL A 10 14.29 -14.18 5.41
CA VAL A 10 15.08 -13.00 5.73
C VAL A 10 15.94 -12.65 4.50
N ASP A 11 15.58 -11.56 3.84
CA ASP A 11 16.28 -11.11 2.62
C ASP A 11 17.65 -10.47 2.93
N SER A 12 17.82 -9.92 4.11
CA SER A 12 19.08 -9.27 4.54
C SER A 12 19.41 -9.61 6.00
N PRO A 13 20.17 -10.68 6.25
CA PRO A 13 20.64 -11.05 7.59
C PRO A 13 21.46 -9.95 8.25
N GLU A 14 22.27 -9.22 7.49
CA GLU A 14 23.10 -8.11 7.97
C GLU A 14 22.25 -6.97 8.54
N TRP A 15 21.10 -6.68 7.94
CA TRP A 15 20.17 -5.69 8.46
C TRP A 15 19.59 -6.11 9.82
N ILE A 16 19.24 -7.40 9.98
CA ILE A 16 18.75 -7.94 11.24
C ILE A 16 19.85 -7.85 12.31
N SER A 17 21.09 -8.18 11.97
CA SER A 17 22.23 -8.04 12.89
C SER A 17 22.43 -6.59 13.33
N ALA A 18 22.45 -5.64 12.39
CA ALA A 18 22.56 -4.22 12.70
C ALA A 18 21.39 -3.70 13.56
N LEU A 19 20.16 -4.18 13.31
CA LEU A 19 19.00 -3.85 14.13
C LEU A 19 19.16 -4.37 15.55
N ASN A 20 19.64 -5.60 15.75
CA ASN A 20 19.90 -6.16 17.06
C ASN A 20 20.99 -5.37 17.81
N ASP A 21 22.03 -4.89 17.10
CA ASP A 21 23.06 -4.04 17.68
C ASP A 21 22.52 -2.66 18.11
N LEU A 22 21.55 -2.14 17.36
CA LEU A 22 20.88 -0.90 17.71
C LEU A 22 19.91 -1.08 18.90
N TRP A 23 19.32 -2.26 19.06
CA TRP A 23 18.29 -2.57 20.08
C TRP A 23 18.89 -2.92 21.44
N LYS A 24 19.78 -2.05 21.94
CA LYS A 24 20.47 -2.20 23.23
C LYS A 24 20.01 -1.12 24.20
N GLU A 25 20.12 -1.40 25.51
CA GLU A 25 19.69 -0.48 26.59
C GLU A 25 20.37 0.89 26.49
N GLU A 26 21.66 0.92 26.14
CA GLU A 26 22.45 2.14 25.94
C GLU A 26 21.90 3.05 24.81
N ASN A 27 21.11 2.50 23.87
CA ASN A 27 20.53 3.23 22.75
C ASN A 27 19.08 3.65 22.99
N VAL A 28 18.44 3.25 24.09
CA VAL A 28 17.01 3.51 24.36
C VAL A 28 16.67 4.99 24.26
N ALA A 29 17.50 5.87 24.80
CA ALA A 29 17.26 7.32 24.72
C ALA A 29 17.28 7.82 23.28
N LYS A 30 18.23 7.36 22.46
CA LYS A 30 18.34 7.71 21.03
C LYS A 30 17.17 7.15 20.23
N LEU A 31 16.77 5.90 20.51
CA LEU A 31 15.63 5.25 19.86
C LEU A 31 14.31 5.96 20.18
N ARG A 32 14.13 6.45 21.41
CA ARG A 32 12.96 7.26 21.79
C ARG A 32 12.90 8.55 20.99
N ILE A 33 14.01 9.26 20.84
CA ILE A 33 14.07 10.50 20.05
C ILE A 33 13.77 10.20 18.58
N LEU A 34 14.36 9.16 18.01
CA LEU A 34 14.13 8.75 16.64
C LEU A 34 12.65 8.37 16.40
N THR A 35 12.06 7.62 17.34
CA THR A 35 10.65 7.23 17.27
C THR A 35 9.74 8.45 17.36
N ALA A 36 10.00 9.37 18.30
CA ALA A 36 9.24 10.60 18.42
C ALA A 36 9.33 11.46 17.16
N TRP A 37 10.51 11.60 16.59
CA TRP A 37 10.72 12.31 15.32
C TRP A 37 9.92 11.66 14.18
N LYS A 38 9.97 10.33 14.06
CA LYS A 38 9.26 9.59 13.04
C LYS A 38 7.73 9.75 13.15
N VAL A 39 7.20 9.65 14.39
CA VAL A 39 5.78 9.88 14.66
C VAL A 39 5.37 11.31 14.32
N LEU A 40 6.18 12.29 14.72
CA LEU A 40 5.90 13.70 14.44
C LEU A 40 5.90 13.99 12.92
N THR A 41 6.88 13.45 12.21
CA THR A 41 6.98 13.57 10.75
C THR A 41 5.76 12.97 10.04
N GLU A 42 5.35 11.79 10.46
CA GLU A 42 4.23 11.09 9.86
C GLU A 42 2.88 11.72 10.20
N CYS A 43 2.71 12.20 11.43
CA CYS A 43 1.45 12.77 11.90
C CYS A 43 1.28 14.26 11.58
N SER A 44 2.34 14.97 11.23
CA SER A 44 2.30 16.43 11.00
C SER A 44 1.23 16.89 10.00
N PRO A 45 0.95 16.17 8.87
CA PRO A 45 -0.10 16.58 7.93
C PRO A 45 -1.52 16.52 8.50
N TYR A 46 -1.71 15.82 9.60
CA TYR A 46 -3.02 15.52 10.21
C TYR A 46 -3.30 16.34 11.46
N ILE A 47 -2.37 17.19 11.89
CA ILE A 47 -2.53 18.01 13.09
C ILE A 47 -2.93 19.43 12.69
N THR A 48 -1.96 20.30 12.47
CA THR A 48 -2.15 21.69 12.04
C THR A 48 -1.10 22.06 11.01
N GLN A 49 -1.28 23.24 10.36
CA GLN A 49 -0.36 23.71 9.32
C GLN A 49 1.04 24.04 9.88
N GLU A 50 1.15 24.48 11.13
CA GLU A 50 2.42 24.91 11.73
C GLU A 50 3.42 23.74 11.90
N PRO A 51 3.09 22.62 12.58
CA PRO A 51 3.98 21.46 12.63
C PRO A 51 4.31 20.91 11.24
N PHE A 52 3.36 20.90 10.32
CA PHE A 52 3.59 20.47 8.96
C PHE A 52 4.65 21.33 8.25
N ASN A 53 4.54 22.66 8.34
CA ASN A 53 5.49 23.59 7.75
C ASN A 53 6.88 23.47 8.40
N PHE A 54 6.94 23.28 9.73
CA PHE A 54 8.19 23.08 10.44
C PHE A 54 8.91 21.81 9.96
N ILE A 55 8.21 20.68 9.94
CA ILE A 55 8.78 19.40 9.46
C ILE A 55 9.23 19.52 8.02
N ARG A 56 8.38 20.10 7.16
CA ARG A 56 8.69 20.30 5.74
C ARG A 56 9.93 21.16 5.53
N SER A 57 10.07 22.27 6.24
CA SER A 57 11.25 23.14 6.15
C SER A 57 12.52 22.46 6.67
N SER A 58 12.40 21.64 7.70
CA SER A 58 13.52 20.89 8.26
C SER A 58 13.99 19.76 7.35
N MET A 59 13.10 19.22 6.52
CA MET A 59 13.38 18.17 5.53
C MET A 59 13.60 18.74 4.11
N GLN A 60 13.81 20.02 3.98
CA GLN A 60 13.73 20.84 2.75
C GLN A 60 14.53 20.31 1.55
N GLN A 61 15.45 19.43 1.74
CA GLN A 61 16.25 18.89 0.62
C GLN A 61 15.63 17.65 -0.02
N ALA A 62 14.65 17.07 0.61
CA ALA A 62 13.99 15.86 0.11
C ALA A 62 12.66 16.20 -0.56
N THR A 63 12.71 16.63 -1.83
CA THR A 63 11.73 16.25 -2.89
C THR A 63 10.23 16.31 -2.60
N LEU A 64 9.74 17.03 -1.61
CA LEU A 64 8.31 17.29 -1.46
C LEU A 64 7.89 18.50 -2.31
N SER A 65 8.35 18.54 -3.55
CA SER A 65 7.90 19.52 -4.53
C SER A 65 6.39 19.33 -4.76
N GLY A 66 5.62 20.36 -4.52
CA GLY A 66 4.21 20.45 -4.89
C GLY A 66 3.17 20.25 -3.79
N ALA A 67 3.53 19.88 -2.55
CA ALA A 67 2.56 19.89 -1.46
C ALA A 67 2.58 21.26 -0.75
N GLU A 68 1.63 22.13 -1.07
CA GLU A 68 1.55 23.47 -0.48
C GLU A 68 0.97 23.49 0.92
N ASN A 69 0.21 22.44 1.28
CA ASN A 69 -0.45 22.31 2.58
C ASN A 69 -0.61 20.84 2.99
N GLY A 70 -0.93 20.60 4.27
CA GLY A 70 -1.13 19.25 4.80
C GLY A 70 -2.24 18.47 4.10
N TRP A 71 -3.28 19.13 3.63
CA TRP A 71 -4.38 18.52 2.89
C TRP A 71 -3.92 17.85 1.60
N SER A 72 -3.00 18.45 0.85
CA SER A 72 -2.41 17.87 -0.36
C SER A 72 -1.65 16.58 -0.07
N VAL A 73 -1.04 16.46 1.10
CA VAL A 73 -0.37 15.24 1.56
C VAL A 73 -1.39 14.18 1.98
N VAL A 74 -2.40 14.58 2.76
CA VAL A 74 -3.47 13.69 3.22
C VAL A 74 -4.21 13.05 2.05
N SER A 75 -4.58 13.84 1.04
CA SER A 75 -5.32 13.35 -0.14
C SER A 75 -4.51 12.36 -0.99
N ARG A 76 -3.18 12.42 -0.93
CA ARG A 76 -2.28 11.50 -1.63
C ARG A 76 -1.80 10.34 -0.76
N ASN A 77 -2.23 10.27 0.48
CA ASN A 77 -1.77 9.25 1.41
C ASN A 77 -2.27 7.85 1.01
N GLN A 78 -1.34 6.91 0.93
CA GLN A 78 -1.61 5.53 0.53
C GLN A 78 -2.56 4.79 1.48
N VAL A 79 -2.72 5.25 2.71
CA VAL A 79 -3.63 4.64 3.70
C VAL A 79 -5.07 4.70 3.22
N LEU A 80 -5.48 5.79 2.58
CA LEU A 80 -6.83 5.99 2.04
C LEU A 80 -6.95 5.62 0.55
N SER A 81 -5.84 5.39 -0.15
CA SER A 81 -5.84 5.16 -1.60
C SER A 81 -6.73 3.98 -2.04
N PRO A 82 -6.82 2.84 -1.33
CA PRO A 82 -7.71 1.76 -1.74
C PRO A 82 -9.20 2.17 -1.69
N LEU A 83 -9.57 2.99 -0.69
CA LEU A 83 -10.93 3.49 -0.55
C LEU A 83 -11.26 4.50 -1.65
N ILE A 84 -10.35 5.41 -1.93
CA ILE A 84 -10.48 6.40 -3.01
C ILE A 84 -10.54 5.69 -4.37
N ALA A 85 -9.69 4.69 -4.61
CA ALA A 85 -9.68 3.91 -5.84
C ALA A 85 -11.01 3.17 -6.07
N LYS A 86 -11.58 2.58 -5.00
CA LYS A 86 -12.91 1.95 -5.05
C LYS A 86 -13.99 2.95 -5.43
N LEU A 87 -14.06 4.09 -4.73
CA LEU A 87 -15.04 5.14 -5.02
C LEU A 87 -14.91 5.69 -6.43
N TYR A 88 -13.68 5.88 -6.92
CA TYR A 88 -13.41 6.34 -8.27
C TYR A 88 -13.88 5.31 -9.30
N ALA A 89 -13.55 4.04 -9.11
CA ALA A 89 -13.98 2.96 -10.00
C ALA A 89 -15.51 2.85 -10.07
N GLU A 90 -16.20 2.97 -8.94
CA GLU A 90 -17.67 2.86 -8.87
C GLU A 90 -18.40 4.11 -9.38
N LYS A 91 -17.90 5.31 -9.05
CA LYS A 91 -18.62 6.57 -9.30
C LYS A 91 -18.25 7.27 -10.60
N VAL A 92 -17.03 7.07 -11.08
CA VAL A 92 -16.50 7.78 -12.25
C VAL A 92 -16.37 6.87 -13.47
N LEU A 93 -15.81 5.67 -13.29
CA LEU A 93 -15.54 4.77 -14.42
C LEU A 93 -16.76 3.91 -14.78
N GLY A 94 -17.40 3.33 -13.79
CA GLY A 94 -18.59 2.49 -14.01
C GLY A 94 -18.31 1.13 -14.65
N SER A 95 -19.39 0.35 -14.86
CA SER A 95 -19.31 -1.02 -15.40
C SER A 95 -18.91 -1.06 -16.86
N GLU A 96 -19.38 -0.10 -17.68
CA GLU A 96 -19.09 -0.06 -19.11
C GLU A 96 -17.59 0.06 -19.41
N VAL A 97 -16.87 0.92 -18.66
CA VAL A 97 -15.41 1.05 -18.79
C VAL A 97 -14.72 -0.24 -18.38
N LYS A 98 -15.20 -0.90 -17.32
CA LYS A 98 -14.66 -2.18 -16.87
C LYS A 98 -14.82 -3.27 -17.94
N GLU A 99 -15.99 -3.36 -18.57
CA GLU A 99 -16.26 -4.33 -19.64
C GLU A 99 -15.34 -4.10 -20.85
N LYS A 100 -15.23 -2.86 -21.33
CA LYS A 100 -14.33 -2.51 -22.44
C LYS A 100 -12.85 -2.81 -22.13
N LEU A 101 -12.39 -2.48 -20.94
CA LEU A 101 -11.01 -2.79 -20.53
C LEU A 101 -10.78 -4.30 -20.43
N THR A 102 -11.78 -5.05 -19.96
CA THR A 102 -11.72 -6.51 -19.91
C THR A 102 -11.62 -7.11 -21.32
N GLU A 103 -12.43 -6.62 -22.24
CA GLU A 103 -12.39 -7.05 -23.65
C GLU A 103 -11.02 -6.79 -24.27
N VAL A 104 -10.49 -5.56 -24.14
CA VAL A 104 -9.15 -5.21 -24.64
C VAL A 104 -8.07 -6.09 -24.02
N THR A 105 -8.13 -6.31 -22.70
CA THR A 105 -7.13 -7.13 -22.01
C THR A 105 -7.18 -8.59 -22.45
N ASN A 106 -8.37 -9.15 -22.61
CA ASN A 106 -8.54 -10.50 -23.16
C ASN A 106 -8.01 -10.60 -24.59
N GLY A 107 -8.29 -9.59 -25.41
CA GLY A 107 -7.75 -9.51 -26.78
C GLY A 107 -6.22 -9.50 -26.80
N LEU A 108 -5.58 -8.77 -25.87
CA LEU A 108 -4.10 -8.79 -25.72
C LEU A 108 -3.58 -10.18 -25.32
N ILE A 109 -4.27 -10.89 -24.41
CA ILE A 109 -3.88 -12.25 -24.03
C ILE A 109 -3.93 -13.19 -25.22
N GLU A 110 -4.97 -13.11 -26.06
CA GLU A 110 -5.08 -13.93 -27.27
C GLU A 110 -3.97 -13.60 -28.29
N VAL A 111 -3.60 -12.33 -28.45
CA VAL A 111 -2.45 -11.94 -29.28
C VAL A 111 -1.16 -12.53 -28.75
N TYR A 112 -0.91 -12.50 -27.42
CA TYR A 112 0.27 -13.14 -26.83
C TYR A 112 0.25 -14.66 -27.04
N ARG A 113 -0.90 -15.30 -26.93
CA ARG A 113 -1.07 -16.74 -27.23
C ARG A 113 -0.66 -17.06 -28.65
N GLN A 114 -1.14 -16.28 -29.61
CA GLN A 114 -0.79 -16.44 -31.02
C GLN A 114 0.70 -16.24 -31.24
N ILE A 115 1.30 -15.16 -30.70
CA ILE A 115 2.75 -14.89 -30.80
C ILE A 115 3.57 -16.08 -30.30
N TYR A 116 3.25 -16.62 -29.12
CA TYR A 116 3.98 -17.77 -28.57
C TYR A 116 3.84 -19.01 -29.46
N THR A 117 2.64 -19.27 -29.97
CA THR A 117 2.38 -20.45 -30.81
C THR A 117 3.07 -20.36 -32.17
N GLU A 118 3.21 -19.16 -32.75
CA GLU A 118 3.86 -18.91 -34.03
C GLU A 118 5.40 -18.76 -33.92
N THR A 119 5.93 -18.76 -32.70
CA THR A 119 7.37 -18.52 -32.47
C THR A 119 8.19 -19.82 -32.62
N GLU A 120 8.98 -19.92 -33.71
CA GLU A 120 9.72 -21.14 -34.06
C GLU A 120 10.90 -21.48 -33.16
N TRP A 121 11.46 -20.53 -32.43
CA TRP A 121 12.65 -20.76 -31.59
C TRP A 121 12.33 -21.21 -30.16
N ILE A 122 11.08 -21.26 -29.77
CA ILE A 122 10.64 -21.72 -28.46
C ILE A 122 10.50 -23.25 -28.47
N SER A 123 11.06 -23.94 -27.45
CA SER A 123 10.83 -25.38 -27.30
C SER A 123 9.37 -25.68 -26.92
N GLU A 124 8.90 -26.90 -27.24
CA GLU A 124 7.53 -27.35 -26.91
C GLU A 124 7.24 -27.23 -25.40
N GLU A 125 8.22 -27.59 -24.56
CA GLU A 125 8.10 -27.47 -23.11
C GLU A 125 7.94 -25.99 -22.67
N THR A 126 8.75 -25.10 -23.23
CA THR A 126 8.68 -23.66 -22.94
C THR A 126 7.35 -23.07 -23.42
N LEU A 127 6.86 -23.49 -24.59
CA LEU A 127 5.57 -23.08 -25.12
C LEU A 127 4.43 -23.52 -24.18
N ALA A 128 4.43 -24.78 -23.76
CA ALA A 128 3.41 -25.30 -22.84
C ALA A 128 3.37 -24.49 -21.53
N ASN A 129 4.53 -24.23 -20.94
CA ASN A 129 4.65 -23.45 -19.71
C ASN A 129 4.21 -21.98 -19.91
N ALA A 130 4.47 -21.38 -21.07
CA ALA A 130 4.06 -20.02 -21.39
C ALA A 130 2.53 -19.93 -21.54
N LEU A 131 1.92 -20.89 -22.22
CA LEU A 131 0.46 -20.96 -22.37
C LEU A 131 -0.23 -21.21 -21.03
N GLU A 132 0.28 -22.12 -20.19
CA GLU A 132 -0.22 -22.35 -18.84
C GLU A 132 -0.19 -21.06 -17.99
N LYS A 133 0.88 -20.26 -18.09
CA LYS A 133 0.95 -18.96 -17.40
C LYS A 133 -0.11 -17.98 -17.89
N LEU A 134 -0.38 -17.93 -19.18
CA LEU A 134 -1.46 -17.08 -19.73
C LEU A 134 -2.83 -17.54 -19.22
N ASP A 135 -3.08 -18.85 -19.18
CA ASP A 135 -4.36 -19.43 -18.72
C ASP A 135 -4.62 -19.16 -17.23
N ASN A 136 -3.55 -19.14 -16.44
CA ASN A 136 -3.63 -18.90 -14.99
C ASN A 136 -3.50 -17.40 -14.62
N MET A 137 -3.44 -16.48 -15.60
CA MET A 137 -3.32 -15.05 -15.33
C MET A 137 -4.59 -14.49 -14.68
N THR A 138 -4.40 -13.79 -13.57
CA THR A 138 -5.51 -13.10 -12.90
C THR A 138 -5.56 -11.64 -13.36
N LEU A 139 -6.70 -11.24 -13.92
CA LEU A 139 -6.92 -9.86 -14.37
C LEU A 139 -7.49 -9.01 -13.23
N ASN A 140 -6.79 -7.94 -12.87
CA ASN A 140 -7.21 -6.95 -11.89
C ASN A 140 -7.65 -5.65 -12.60
N ILE A 141 -8.83 -5.70 -13.22
CA ILE A 141 -9.39 -4.57 -13.98
C ILE A 141 -10.15 -3.62 -13.06
N LEU A 142 -9.71 -2.39 -12.96
CA LEU A 142 -10.22 -1.33 -12.07
C LEU A 142 -10.22 -1.70 -10.58
N GLY A 143 -9.42 -2.68 -10.19
CA GLY A 143 -9.27 -3.09 -8.81
C GLY A 143 -8.92 -4.57 -8.67
N PRO A 144 -8.57 -5.01 -7.46
CA PRO A 144 -8.20 -6.40 -7.22
C PRO A 144 -9.39 -7.35 -7.45
N LYS A 145 -9.13 -8.53 -8.01
CA LYS A 145 -10.14 -9.56 -8.28
C LYS A 145 -10.92 -9.96 -7.03
N ASN A 146 -10.24 -10.04 -5.89
CA ASN A 146 -10.84 -10.41 -4.61
C ASN A 146 -11.47 -9.22 -3.86
N GLY A 147 -11.66 -8.10 -4.55
CA GLY A 147 -12.23 -6.89 -3.98
C GLY A 147 -11.20 -6.01 -3.29
N TYR A 148 -11.67 -4.82 -2.92
CA TYR A 148 -10.88 -3.87 -2.14
C TYR A 148 -10.85 -4.30 -0.66
N ILE A 149 -9.92 -3.73 0.10
CA ILE A 149 -9.91 -3.88 1.55
C ILE A 149 -11.30 -3.52 2.10
N ASP A 150 -11.87 -4.41 2.89
CA ASP A 150 -13.16 -4.15 3.53
C ASP A 150 -12.96 -3.21 4.73
N PHE A 151 -13.52 -2.01 4.62
CA PHE A 151 -13.54 -1.00 5.67
C PHE A 151 -14.87 -0.92 6.43
N SER A 152 -15.79 -1.88 6.24
CA SER A 152 -17.11 -1.85 6.88
C SER A 152 -17.06 -1.87 8.41
N GLY A 153 -16.03 -2.49 8.97
CA GLY A 153 -15.77 -2.51 10.42
C GLY A 153 -15.03 -1.27 10.96
N LEU A 154 -14.58 -0.35 10.07
CA LEU A 154 -13.88 0.84 10.50
C LEU A 154 -14.86 1.88 11.06
N GLN A 155 -14.62 2.33 12.28
CA GLN A 155 -15.39 3.40 12.90
C GLN A 155 -14.59 4.69 12.94
N LEU A 156 -15.11 5.72 12.32
CA LEU A 156 -14.57 7.08 12.34
C LEU A 156 -15.51 7.97 13.16
N LYS A 157 -14.96 9.01 13.76
CA LYS A 157 -15.73 9.98 14.55
C LYS A 157 -15.84 11.29 13.79
N SER A 158 -17.05 11.86 13.74
CA SER A 158 -17.27 13.23 13.28
C SER A 158 -16.70 14.25 14.30
N SER A 159 -16.60 15.51 13.91
CA SER A 159 -16.19 16.59 14.83
C SER A 159 -17.14 16.73 16.02
N ASP A 160 -18.44 16.53 15.80
CA ASP A 160 -19.48 16.62 16.83
C ASP A 160 -19.39 15.50 17.87
N GLU A 161 -18.78 14.38 17.50
CA GLU A 161 -18.45 13.25 18.37
C GLU A 161 -17.05 13.37 19.01
N GLY A 162 -16.40 14.53 18.88
CA GLY A 162 -15.05 14.78 19.37
C GLY A 162 -13.97 14.13 18.54
N GLY A 163 -14.29 13.76 17.28
CA GLY A 163 -13.30 13.25 16.34
C GLY A 163 -12.33 14.31 15.85
N THR A 164 -11.08 13.89 15.59
CA THR A 164 -10.06 14.72 14.98
C THR A 164 -9.51 14.02 13.72
N LEU A 165 -8.97 14.80 12.79
CA LEU A 165 -8.37 14.24 11.59
C LEU A 165 -7.25 13.24 11.93
N LEU A 166 -6.38 13.60 12.89
CA LEU A 166 -5.33 12.70 13.39
C LEU A 166 -5.90 11.43 14.02
N GLY A 167 -6.93 11.57 14.87
CA GLY A 167 -7.58 10.41 15.50
C GLY A 167 -8.16 9.45 14.47
N ASN A 168 -8.83 9.96 13.47
CA ASN A 168 -9.39 9.17 12.37
C ASN A 168 -8.29 8.52 11.50
N TYR A 169 -7.21 9.25 11.22
CA TYR A 169 -6.04 8.69 10.53
C TYR A 169 -5.42 7.50 11.29
N LEU A 170 -5.22 7.65 12.59
CA LEU A 170 -4.69 6.58 13.44
C LEU A 170 -5.64 5.37 13.52
N ALA A 171 -6.96 5.61 13.54
CA ALA A 171 -7.96 4.55 13.49
C ALA A 171 -7.88 3.75 12.18
N VAL A 172 -7.77 4.43 11.04
CA VAL A 172 -7.58 3.77 9.72
C VAL A 172 -6.29 2.97 9.69
N LYS A 173 -5.20 3.54 10.18
CA LYS A 173 -3.90 2.87 10.24
C LYS A 173 -3.94 1.60 11.08
N LYS A 174 -4.52 1.72 12.28
CA LYS A 174 -4.68 0.57 13.18
C LYS A 174 -5.53 -0.51 12.52
N TYR A 175 -6.67 -0.15 11.93
CA TYR A 175 -7.57 -1.08 11.27
C TYR A 175 -6.86 -1.87 10.14
N ARG A 176 -6.10 -1.17 9.30
CA ARG A 176 -5.30 -1.82 8.25
C ARG A 176 -4.25 -2.77 8.81
N ASN A 177 -3.50 -2.34 9.82
CA ASN A 177 -2.50 -3.19 10.46
C ASN A 177 -3.12 -4.43 11.08
N ASP A 178 -4.30 -4.32 11.68
CA ASP A 178 -5.03 -5.45 12.26
C ASP A 178 -5.43 -6.46 11.16
N LEU A 179 -5.91 -5.97 10.01
CA LEU A 179 -6.23 -6.82 8.85
C LEU A 179 -4.97 -7.49 8.28
N GLU A 180 -3.89 -6.75 8.08
CA GLU A 180 -2.61 -7.29 7.58
C GLU A 180 -2.04 -8.35 8.53
N ASN A 181 -2.11 -8.10 9.84
CA ASN A 181 -1.67 -9.08 10.84
C ASN A 181 -2.56 -10.34 10.89
N ALA A 182 -3.85 -10.22 10.60
CA ALA A 182 -4.77 -11.35 10.52
C ALA A 182 -4.51 -12.25 9.29
N MET A 183 -3.86 -11.73 8.25
CA MET A 183 -3.47 -12.51 7.06
C MET A 183 -2.15 -13.27 7.24
N ILE A 184 -1.43 -13.01 8.33
CA ILE A 184 -0.20 -13.73 8.67
C ILE A 184 -0.65 -14.96 9.48
N GLY A 185 -0.78 -16.10 8.80
CA GLY A 185 -1.16 -17.40 9.40
C GLY A 185 -0.10 -18.00 10.31
#